data_b4fddeb77a9ecab78c861207b0b0f547
#
_entry.id   b4fddeb77a9ecab78c861207b0b0f547
#
_cell.length_a   1.000
_cell.length_b   1.000
_cell.length_c   1.000
_cell.angle_alpha   90.00
_cell.angle_beta   90.00
_cell.angle_gamma   90.00
#
_symmetry.space_group_name_H-M   'P 1'
#
loop_
_entity.id
_entity.type
_entity.pdbx_description
1 polymer ?
#
loop_
_entity_poly.entity_id
_entity_poly.type
_entity_poly.pdbx_seq_one_letter_code
_entity_poly.pdbx_strand_id
1 'polypeptide(L)'
;IRKKLTVNENDSKNTRMDLASAGVLGNWRPDELAHMSRFDKISSMCIAEAKRLGRPLDTFEVGCGECWALRNLYKAYVVKKSDIIQSYYGYDIDPACELENPFWSNAGGELSKSTWFQNFNGEIRIQDLTVDPVFKLEDESIDFFWTTEVIEHMGREFISAWLDDAARAIRPNGLAFVSTPNHDGSNDKLPEDHVYEWGFQELKEELERNFEI
;
A
#
# COMPACT_ATOMS: atom_id res chain seq x y z
N ILE A 1 10.19 -0.68 -21.54
CA ILE A 1 9.10 -1.64 -21.23
C ILE A 1 8.30 -1.01 -20.12
N ARG A 2 7.01 -0.71 -20.36
CA ARG A 2 6.11 -0.13 -19.36
C ARG A 2 5.72 -1.20 -18.33
N LYS A 3 5.54 -0.80 -17.10
CA LYS A 3 5.16 -1.66 -15.97
C LYS A 3 3.63 -1.72 -15.86
N LYS A 4 3.09 -2.84 -15.39
CA LYS A 4 1.62 -2.98 -15.25
C LYS A 4 1.12 -2.33 -13.98
N LEU A 5 0.07 -1.54 -14.10
CA LEU A 5 -0.66 -0.92 -13.00
C LEU A 5 -2.11 -1.40 -12.98
N THR A 6 -2.65 -1.63 -11.79
CA THR A 6 -4.10 -1.82 -11.59
C THR A 6 -4.68 -0.61 -10.89
N VAL A 7 -5.62 0.06 -11.54
CA VAL A 7 -6.37 1.20 -11.00
C VAL A 7 -7.82 0.76 -10.74
N ASN A 8 -8.35 1.08 -9.57
CA ASN A 8 -9.74 0.81 -9.23
C ASN A 8 -10.55 2.12 -9.25
N GLU A 9 -11.50 2.22 -10.17
CA GLU A 9 -12.34 3.42 -10.38
C GLU A 9 -13.45 3.59 -9.32
N ASN A 10 -13.71 2.55 -8.52
CA ASN A 10 -14.91 2.49 -7.69
C ASN A 10 -14.66 2.73 -6.19
N ASP A 11 -13.50 3.25 -5.81
CA ASP A 11 -13.26 3.57 -4.42
C ASP A 11 -14.05 4.79 -3.99
N SER A 12 -14.99 4.56 -3.08
CA SER A 12 -15.82 5.59 -2.50
C SER A 12 -15.03 6.51 -1.58
N LYS A 13 -15.53 7.73 -1.36
CA LYS A 13 -15.01 8.71 -0.41
C LYS A 13 -14.65 8.05 0.91
N ASN A 14 -13.45 8.31 1.36
CA ASN A 14 -12.84 7.56 2.44
C ASN A 14 -12.92 8.25 3.78
N THR A 15 -13.10 7.45 4.79
CA THR A 15 -12.93 7.84 6.19
C THR A 15 -11.79 7.03 6.80
N ARG A 16 -10.98 7.67 7.62
CA ARG A 16 -9.88 7.02 8.34
C ARG A 16 -10.42 5.82 9.11
N MET A 17 -9.85 4.65 8.85
CA MET A 17 -10.37 3.40 9.40
C MET A 17 -9.63 3.02 10.69
N ASP A 18 -10.39 2.91 11.76
CA ASP A 18 -9.92 2.25 12.98
C ASP A 18 -10.18 0.73 12.88
N LEU A 19 -9.29 0.05 12.19
CA LEU A 19 -9.35 -1.41 12.01
C LEU A 19 -9.20 -2.19 13.32
N ALA A 20 -8.60 -1.59 14.34
CA ALA A 20 -8.47 -2.24 15.64
C ALA A 20 -9.82 -2.41 16.33
N SER A 21 -10.75 -1.46 16.16
CA SER A 21 -12.11 -1.54 16.72
C SER A 21 -13.06 -2.40 15.89
N ALA A 22 -12.89 -2.45 14.57
CA ALA A 22 -13.78 -3.16 13.65
C ALA A 22 -13.65 -4.68 13.71
N GLY A 23 -12.45 -5.19 13.86
CA GLY A 23 -12.15 -6.63 13.77
C GLY A 23 -12.68 -7.49 14.93
N VAL A 24 -13.09 -6.87 16.04
CA VAL A 24 -13.45 -7.62 17.26
C VAL A 24 -14.94 -7.96 17.33
N LEU A 25 -15.82 -7.27 16.63
CA LEU A 25 -17.27 -7.38 16.86
C LEU A 25 -18.10 -7.78 15.63
N GLY A 26 -17.53 -7.97 14.47
CA GLY A 26 -18.27 -8.39 13.26
C GLY A 26 -19.25 -7.37 12.68
N ASN A 27 -19.24 -6.14 13.17
CA ASN A 27 -20.08 -5.05 12.69
C ASN A 27 -19.24 -4.13 11.79
N TRP A 28 -19.02 -4.54 10.55
CA TRP A 28 -18.30 -3.76 9.55
C TRP A 28 -19.12 -2.57 9.06
N ARG A 29 -18.56 -1.38 9.10
CA ARG A 29 -19.11 -0.21 8.43
C ARG A 29 -18.81 -0.26 6.93
N PRO A 30 -19.58 0.42 6.06
CA PRO A 30 -19.33 0.41 4.62
C PRO A 30 -17.91 0.86 4.22
N ASP A 31 -17.35 1.85 4.89
CA ASP A 31 -16.00 2.35 4.71
C ASP A 31 -14.95 1.29 5.07
N GLU A 32 -15.15 0.54 6.13
CA GLU A 32 -14.28 -0.58 6.52
C GLU A 32 -14.28 -1.69 5.47
N LEU A 33 -15.44 -1.97 4.86
CA LEU A 33 -15.54 -2.93 3.77
C LEU A 33 -14.76 -2.48 2.53
N ALA A 34 -14.73 -1.18 2.24
CA ALA A 34 -13.94 -0.64 1.14
C ALA A 34 -12.43 -0.90 1.37
N HIS A 35 -11.92 -0.62 2.57
CA HIS A 35 -10.53 -0.91 2.91
C HIS A 35 -10.21 -2.41 2.82
N MET A 36 -11.08 -3.26 3.39
CA MET A 36 -10.89 -4.71 3.32
C MET A 36 -10.89 -5.23 1.89
N SER A 37 -11.73 -4.68 1.02
CA SER A 37 -11.75 -5.08 -0.39
C SER A 37 -10.45 -4.72 -1.12
N ARG A 38 -9.83 -3.59 -0.80
CA ARG A 38 -8.50 -3.21 -1.32
C ARG A 38 -7.41 -4.16 -0.83
N PHE A 39 -7.38 -4.46 0.46
CA PHE A 39 -6.40 -5.40 1.03
C PHE A 39 -6.57 -6.82 0.46
N ASP A 40 -7.81 -7.24 0.23
CA ASP A 40 -8.12 -8.52 -0.42
C ASP A 40 -7.65 -8.53 -1.88
N LYS A 41 -7.84 -7.42 -2.60
CA LYS A 41 -7.33 -7.26 -3.96
C LYS A 41 -5.80 -7.36 -4.00
N ILE A 42 -5.09 -6.64 -3.13
CA ILE A 42 -3.63 -6.71 -3.01
C ILE A 42 -3.19 -8.13 -2.69
N SER A 43 -3.83 -8.78 -1.71
CA SER A 43 -3.53 -10.16 -1.34
C SER A 43 -3.67 -11.13 -2.51
N SER A 44 -4.77 -11.03 -3.28
CA SER A 44 -5.01 -11.87 -4.45
C SER A 44 -3.99 -11.59 -5.56
N MET A 45 -3.58 -10.34 -5.74
CA MET A 45 -2.53 -9.97 -6.69
C MET A 45 -1.17 -10.53 -6.28
N CYS A 46 -0.80 -10.44 -4.99
CA CYS A 46 0.43 -11.06 -4.48
C CYS A 46 0.47 -12.57 -4.77
N ILE A 47 -0.61 -13.28 -4.47
CA ILE A 47 -0.70 -14.73 -4.70
C ILE A 47 -0.59 -15.07 -6.19
N ALA A 48 -1.32 -14.34 -7.04
CA ALA A 48 -1.30 -14.56 -8.47
C ALA A 48 0.08 -14.29 -9.07
N GLU A 49 0.74 -13.23 -8.62
CA GLU A 49 2.05 -12.83 -9.13
C GLU A 49 3.16 -13.78 -8.66
N ALA A 50 3.17 -14.18 -7.38
CA ALA A 50 4.10 -15.18 -6.88
C ALA A 50 3.96 -16.51 -7.65
N LYS A 51 2.71 -16.92 -7.94
CA LYS A 51 2.44 -18.09 -8.79
C LYS A 51 2.94 -17.90 -10.22
N ARG A 52 2.73 -16.73 -10.83
CA ARG A 52 3.21 -16.41 -12.19
C ARG A 52 4.73 -16.47 -12.29
N LEU A 53 5.42 -15.94 -11.27
CA LEU A 53 6.89 -15.91 -11.21
C LEU A 53 7.50 -17.24 -10.74
N GLY A 54 6.72 -18.12 -10.11
CA GLY A 54 7.20 -19.37 -9.52
C GLY A 54 8.12 -19.18 -8.31
N ARG A 55 8.06 -18.03 -7.65
CA ARG A 55 8.86 -17.67 -6.48
C ARG A 55 8.15 -16.62 -5.62
N PRO A 56 8.55 -16.45 -4.33
CA PRO A 56 8.09 -15.34 -3.50
C PRO A 56 8.50 -13.98 -4.08
N LEU A 57 7.75 -12.94 -3.70
CA LEU A 57 7.86 -11.57 -4.21
C LEU A 57 8.75 -10.70 -3.33
N ASP A 58 9.49 -9.81 -3.97
CA ASP A 58 10.03 -8.61 -3.35
C ASP A 58 9.00 -7.49 -3.51
N THR A 59 8.59 -6.88 -2.39
CA THR A 59 7.46 -5.94 -2.37
C THR A 59 7.78 -4.67 -1.61
N PHE A 60 7.11 -3.55 -1.97
CA PHE A 60 7.11 -2.38 -1.10
C PHE A 60 5.77 -1.66 -1.09
N GLU A 61 5.50 -0.97 0.00
CA GLU A 61 4.26 -0.24 0.29
C GLU A 61 4.57 1.18 0.74
N VAL A 62 3.85 2.15 0.18
CA VAL A 62 3.87 3.54 0.66
C VAL A 62 2.57 3.81 1.41
N GLY A 63 2.70 4.45 2.59
CA GLY A 63 1.60 4.59 3.55
C GLY A 63 1.28 3.24 4.21
N CYS A 64 2.32 2.55 4.66
CA CYS A 64 2.15 1.19 5.15
C CYS A 64 1.36 1.11 6.47
N GLY A 65 1.30 2.19 7.25
CA GLY A 65 0.63 2.23 8.53
C GLY A 65 0.99 1.02 9.39
N GLU A 66 -0.02 0.29 9.83
CA GLU A 66 0.14 -0.96 10.57
C GLU A 66 0.28 -2.19 9.66
N CYS A 67 0.68 -2.04 8.40
CA CYS A 67 0.84 -3.11 7.39
C CYS A 67 -0.44 -3.96 7.20
N TRP A 68 -1.59 -3.31 7.14
CA TRP A 68 -2.87 -4.03 7.09
C TRP A 68 -3.03 -4.88 5.83
N ALA A 69 -2.52 -4.45 4.68
CA ALA A 69 -2.54 -5.24 3.46
C ALA A 69 -1.75 -6.55 3.63
N LEU A 70 -0.56 -6.45 4.21
CA LEU A 70 0.29 -7.60 4.50
C LEU A 70 -0.33 -8.52 5.56
N ARG A 71 -0.94 -7.96 6.61
CA ARG A 71 -1.68 -8.73 7.63
C ARG A 71 -2.86 -9.48 7.04
N ASN A 72 -3.60 -8.86 6.13
CA ASN A 72 -4.71 -9.49 5.45
C ASN A 72 -4.26 -10.71 4.65
N LEU A 73 -3.18 -10.59 3.89
CA LEU A 73 -2.60 -11.70 3.14
C LEU A 73 -2.36 -12.93 4.03
N TYR A 74 -1.77 -12.74 5.20
CA TYR A 74 -1.42 -13.85 6.08
C TYR A 74 -2.57 -14.38 6.94
N LYS A 75 -3.55 -13.55 7.27
CA LYS A 75 -4.72 -13.97 8.05
C LYS A 75 -5.81 -14.61 7.18
N ALA A 76 -6.16 -13.95 6.08
CA ALA A 76 -7.28 -14.37 5.24
C ALA A 76 -6.95 -15.62 4.43
N TYR A 77 -5.71 -15.75 3.98
CA TYR A 77 -5.35 -16.83 3.03
C TYR A 77 -4.60 -18.00 3.65
N VAL A 78 -4.32 -17.96 4.97
CA VAL A 78 -3.62 -19.05 5.69
C VAL A 78 -2.36 -19.55 4.96
N VAL A 79 -1.67 -18.67 4.27
CA VAL A 79 -0.49 -19.01 3.45
C VAL A 79 0.75 -19.06 4.34
N LYS A 80 1.65 -19.97 4.03
CA LYS A 80 2.99 -19.92 4.62
C LYS A 80 3.69 -18.65 4.12
N LYS A 81 4.20 -17.83 5.04
CA LYS A 81 4.78 -16.52 4.76
C LYS A 81 5.86 -16.54 3.69
N SER A 82 6.75 -17.53 3.75
CA SER A 82 7.86 -17.70 2.82
C SER A 82 7.46 -18.04 1.38
N ASP A 83 6.20 -18.40 1.14
CA ASP A 83 5.77 -18.88 -0.17
C ASP A 83 5.28 -17.74 -1.08
N ILE A 84 4.92 -16.58 -0.49
CA ILE A 84 4.34 -15.45 -1.23
C ILE A 84 5.23 -14.21 -1.18
N ILE A 85 5.77 -13.84 -0.02
CA ILE A 85 6.62 -12.66 0.16
C ILE A 85 8.04 -13.08 0.57
N GLN A 86 9.02 -12.65 -0.20
CA GLN A 86 10.44 -12.77 0.09
C GLN A 86 10.94 -11.60 0.92
N SER A 87 10.61 -10.38 0.49
CA SER A 87 10.96 -9.15 1.18
C SER A 87 9.80 -8.15 1.16
N TYR A 88 9.71 -7.34 2.21
CA TYR A 88 8.72 -6.27 2.32
C TYR A 88 9.36 -5.02 2.88
N TYR A 89 9.21 -3.91 2.17
CA TYR A 89 9.67 -2.59 2.56
C TYR A 89 8.44 -1.68 2.74
N GLY A 90 8.19 -1.23 3.98
CA GLY A 90 7.13 -0.27 4.28
C GLY A 90 7.72 1.14 4.40
N TYR A 91 7.03 2.13 3.85
CA TYR A 91 7.33 3.55 4.02
C TYR A 91 6.13 4.26 4.59
N ASP A 92 6.34 5.06 5.63
CA ASP A 92 5.29 5.88 6.24
C ASP A 92 5.87 7.16 6.81
N ILE A 93 5.04 8.19 6.97
CA ILE A 93 5.44 9.42 7.65
C ILE A 93 5.25 9.34 9.17
N ASP A 94 4.36 8.45 9.64
CA ASP A 94 4.02 8.33 11.05
C ASP A 94 5.06 7.50 11.81
N PRO A 95 5.78 8.08 12.78
CA PRO A 95 6.72 7.35 13.62
C PRO A 95 6.10 6.18 14.40
N ALA A 96 4.77 6.19 14.59
CA ALA A 96 4.07 5.08 15.22
C ALA A 96 4.15 3.79 14.40
N CYS A 97 4.45 3.89 13.11
CA CYS A 97 4.66 2.74 12.22
C CYS A 97 6.00 2.03 12.44
N GLU A 98 6.93 2.64 13.17
CA GLU A 98 8.21 1.97 13.49
C GLU A 98 7.98 0.63 14.19
N LEU A 99 8.72 -0.36 13.73
CA LEU A 99 8.65 -1.74 14.26
C LEU A 99 8.95 -1.85 15.76
N GLU A 100 9.62 -0.84 16.33
CA GLU A 100 9.93 -0.73 17.76
C GLU A 100 8.74 -0.25 18.61
N ASN A 101 7.64 0.20 18.00
CA ASN A 101 6.51 0.71 18.73
C ASN A 101 5.81 -0.40 19.55
N PRO A 102 5.60 -0.21 20.86
CA PRO A 102 4.89 -1.17 21.71
C PRO A 102 3.47 -1.48 21.26
N PHE A 103 2.83 -0.60 20.47
CA PHE A 103 1.51 -0.82 19.89
C PHE A 103 1.43 -2.10 19.05
N TRP A 104 2.50 -2.41 18.33
CA TRP A 104 2.58 -3.67 17.56
C TRP A 104 2.58 -4.91 18.44
N SER A 105 3.07 -4.80 19.68
CA SER A 105 3.08 -5.91 20.64
C SER A 105 1.69 -6.19 21.22
N ASN A 106 0.79 -5.22 21.22
CA ASN A 106 -0.51 -5.29 21.86
C ASN A 106 -1.66 -5.67 20.90
N ALA A 107 -1.47 -5.53 19.61
CA ALA A 107 -2.47 -5.88 18.59
C ALA A 107 -2.61 -7.40 18.46
N GLY A 108 -3.02 -8.07 19.53
CA GLY A 108 -3.46 -9.47 19.54
C GLY A 108 -2.38 -10.53 19.62
N GLY A 109 -1.46 -10.41 20.59
CA GLY A 109 -0.68 -11.54 21.19
C GLY A 109 0.16 -12.44 20.27
N GLU A 110 -0.22 -12.66 19.04
CA GLU A 110 0.44 -13.58 18.10
C GLU A 110 1.30 -12.88 17.04
N LEU A 111 1.21 -11.57 16.94
CA LEU A 111 1.91 -10.75 15.94
C LEU A 111 2.92 -9.84 16.61
N SER A 112 3.67 -10.37 17.59
CA SER A 112 4.80 -9.62 18.11
C SER A 112 5.79 -9.43 16.95
N LYS A 113 6.36 -8.23 16.89
CA LYS A 113 7.43 -7.80 16.04
C LYS A 113 8.47 -8.89 15.71
N SER A 114 8.86 -9.65 16.73
CA SER A 114 9.86 -10.70 16.61
C SER A 114 9.45 -11.88 15.73
N THR A 115 8.17 -12.20 15.60
CA THR A 115 7.72 -13.35 14.81
C THR A 115 7.28 -13.01 13.40
N TRP A 116 6.87 -11.78 13.15
CA TRP A 116 6.35 -11.35 11.85
C TRP A 116 7.46 -11.08 10.85
N PHE A 117 8.43 -10.23 11.24
CA PHE A 117 9.54 -9.84 10.39
C PHE A 117 10.71 -10.85 10.36
N GLN A 118 10.74 -11.81 11.28
CA GLN A 118 11.76 -12.88 11.27
C GLN A 118 11.63 -13.87 10.11
N ASN A 119 10.50 -13.87 9.39
CA ASN A 119 10.22 -14.85 8.35
C ASN A 119 10.39 -14.33 6.92
N PHE A 120 10.70 -13.05 6.75
CA PHE A 120 11.08 -12.45 5.48
C PHE A 120 11.99 -11.24 5.73
N ASN A 121 12.78 -10.87 4.74
CA ASN A 121 13.58 -9.66 4.81
C ASN A 121 12.64 -8.46 4.74
N GLY A 122 12.55 -7.70 5.83
CA GLY A 122 11.61 -6.58 5.91
C GLY A 122 12.16 -5.40 6.67
N GLU A 123 11.75 -4.23 6.26
CA GLU A 123 12.08 -2.97 6.91
C GLU A 123 10.89 -2.02 6.81
N ILE A 124 10.62 -1.27 7.88
CA ILE A 124 9.75 -0.10 7.83
C ILE A 124 10.62 1.13 8.03
N ARG A 125 10.45 2.10 7.16
CA ARG A 125 11.17 3.37 7.15
C ARG A 125 10.22 4.53 7.34
N ILE A 126 10.55 5.38 8.29
CA ILE A 126 9.84 6.63 8.49
C ILE A 126 10.45 7.66 7.55
N GLN A 127 9.63 8.13 6.61
CA GLN A 127 10.09 9.04 5.57
C GLN A 127 8.95 9.97 5.13
N ASP A 128 9.24 11.26 5.11
CA ASP A 128 8.35 12.26 4.53
C ASP A 128 8.68 12.41 3.03
N LEU A 129 7.82 11.88 2.19
CA LEU A 129 8.00 11.89 0.73
C LEU A 129 7.83 13.28 0.09
N THR A 130 7.32 14.26 0.84
CA THR A 130 7.29 15.65 0.37
C THR A 130 8.66 16.33 0.52
N VAL A 131 9.53 15.78 1.34
CA VAL A 131 10.89 16.28 1.61
C VAL A 131 11.95 15.42 0.92
N ASP A 132 11.81 14.11 1.03
CA ASP A 132 12.71 13.12 0.42
C ASP A 132 11.91 12.09 -0.38
N PRO A 133 11.73 12.29 -1.69
CA PRO A 133 10.92 11.40 -2.52
C PRO A 133 11.67 10.15 -3.00
N VAL A 134 12.92 9.94 -2.58
CA VAL A 134 13.77 8.85 -3.08
C VAL A 134 13.73 7.66 -2.12
N PHE A 135 13.28 6.51 -2.61
CA PHE A 135 13.29 5.26 -1.85
C PHE A 135 14.69 4.64 -1.81
N LYS A 136 15.09 4.18 -0.63
CA LYS A 136 16.36 3.45 -0.46
C LYS A 136 16.21 2.00 -0.92
N LEU A 137 15.85 1.83 -2.19
CA LEU A 137 15.67 0.55 -2.87
C LEU A 137 16.58 0.53 -4.09
N GLU A 138 17.12 -0.64 -4.40
CA GLU A 138 17.90 -0.86 -5.61
C GLU A 138 17.02 -0.79 -6.87
N ASP A 139 17.60 -0.41 -7.99
CA ASP A 139 16.92 -0.40 -9.28
C ASP A 139 16.41 -1.80 -9.61
N GLU A 140 15.19 -1.88 -10.15
CA GLU A 140 14.60 -3.13 -10.63
C GLU A 140 14.66 -4.29 -9.60
N SER A 141 14.49 -3.96 -8.30
CA SER A 141 14.57 -4.91 -7.20
C SER A 141 13.21 -5.41 -6.71
N ILE A 142 12.11 -4.75 -7.09
CA ILE A 142 10.76 -4.96 -6.59
C ILE A 142 9.88 -5.62 -7.65
N ASP A 143 9.10 -6.62 -7.25
CA ASP A 143 8.12 -7.28 -8.11
C ASP A 143 6.74 -6.63 -8.04
N PHE A 144 6.33 -6.18 -6.85
CA PHE A 144 5.04 -5.57 -6.65
C PHE A 144 5.09 -4.42 -5.65
N PHE A 145 4.61 -3.27 -6.10
CA PHE A 145 4.41 -2.04 -5.33
C PHE A 145 2.94 -1.79 -5.09
N TRP A 146 2.58 -1.27 -3.91
CA TRP A 146 1.25 -0.72 -3.70
C TRP A 146 1.25 0.50 -2.79
N THR A 147 0.22 1.32 -2.96
CA THR A 147 -0.13 2.43 -2.08
C THR A 147 -1.64 2.59 -2.04
N THR A 148 -2.19 2.82 -0.88
CA THR A 148 -3.63 2.97 -0.68
C THR A 148 -3.90 4.12 0.24
N GLU A 149 -4.74 5.07 -0.21
CA GLU A 149 -5.19 6.20 0.61
C GLU A 149 -4.01 7.04 1.15
N VAL A 150 -3.13 7.46 0.27
CA VAL A 150 -1.92 8.22 0.60
C VAL A 150 -1.80 9.48 -0.25
N ILE A 151 -2.01 9.36 -1.56
CA ILE A 151 -1.71 10.47 -2.49
C ILE A 151 -2.64 11.66 -2.33
N GLU A 152 -3.82 11.47 -1.73
CA GLU A 152 -4.77 12.54 -1.38
C GLU A 152 -4.30 13.41 -0.21
N HIS A 153 -3.37 12.91 0.62
CA HIS A 153 -2.79 13.66 1.74
C HIS A 153 -1.58 14.49 1.33
N MET A 154 -1.20 14.44 0.07
CA MET A 154 -0.05 15.17 -0.49
C MET A 154 -0.48 16.22 -1.51
N GLY A 155 0.29 17.31 -1.61
CA GLY A 155 0.17 18.22 -2.74
C GLY A 155 0.53 17.51 -4.05
N ARG A 156 -0.24 17.81 -5.11
CA ARG A 156 -0.04 17.22 -6.45
C ARG A 156 1.40 17.30 -6.95
N GLU A 157 2.09 18.39 -6.62
CA GLU A 157 3.46 18.66 -7.03
C GLU A 157 4.49 17.64 -6.51
N PHE A 158 4.16 16.91 -5.44
CA PHE A 158 5.07 15.93 -4.85
C PHE A 158 4.94 14.54 -5.46
N ILE A 159 3.78 14.22 -6.07
CA ILE A 159 3.43 12.86 -6.47
C ILE A 159 4.34 12.32 -7.58
N SER A 160 4.62 13.13 -8.60
CA SER A 160 5.44 12.72 -9.75
C SER A 160 6.82 12.22 -9.33
N ALA A 161 7.48 12.91 -8.40
CA ALA A 161 8.86 12.60 -8.03
C ALA A 161 9.00 11.21 -7.39
N TRP A 162 8.16 10.89 -6.41
CA TRP A 162 8.25 9.58 -5.77
C TRP A 162 7.63 8.45 -6.60
N LEU A 163 6.65 8.74 -7.50
CA LEU A 163 6.18 7.76 -8.46
C LEU A 163 7.26 7.40 -9.49
N ASP A 164 8.02 8.38 -9.94
CA ASP A 164 9.17 8.14 -10.83
C ASP A 164 10.21 7.23 -10.14
N ASP A 165 10.50 7.49 -8.87
CA ASP A 165 11.44 6.68 -8.11
C ASP A 165 10.88 5.29 -7.75
N ALA A 166 9.59 5.19 -7.43
CA ALA A 166 8.93 3.89 -7.28
C ALA A 166 9.03 3.06 -8.57
N ALA A 167 8.81 3.70 -9.72
CA ALA A 167 8.94 3.03 -11.01
C ALA A 167 10.39 2.58 -11.29
N ARG A 168 11.41 3.32 -10.84
CA ARG A 168 12.82 2.89 -10.92
C ARG A 168 13.04 1.59 -10.15
N ALA A 169 12.50 1.50 -8.94
CA ALA A 169 12.69 0.33 -8.08
C ALA A 169 11.96 -0.92 -8.56
N ILE A 170 10.85 -0.78 -9.31
CA ILE A 170 10.07 -1.92 -9.78
C ILE A 170 10.73 -2.56 -11.00
N ARG A 171 10.81 -3.89 -11.04
CA ARG A 171 11.33 -4.68 -12.17
C ARG A 171 10.51 -4.46 -13.44
N PRO A 172 11.11 -4.63 -14.63
CA PRO A 172 10.34 -4.74 -15.87
C PRO A 172 9.26 -5.83 -15.76
N ASN A 173 8.02 -5.49 -16.15
CA ASN A 173 6.82 -6.31 -15.96
C ASN A 173 6.42 -6.59 -14.49
N GLY A 174 6.99 -5.88 -13.54
CA GLY A 174 6.49 -5.84 -12.18
C GLY A 174 5.14 -5.11 -12.10
N LEU A 175 4.45 -5.27 -10.98
CA LEU A 175 3.11 -4.72 -10.77
C LEU A 175 3.15 -3.48 -9.87
N ALA A 176 2.17 -2.59 -10.10
CA ALA A 176 1.83 -1.53 -9.16
C ALA A 176 0.31 -1.53 -8.90
N PHE A 177 -0.09 -1.20 -7.69
CA PHE A 177 -1.47 -0.95 -7.31
C PHE A 177 -1.57 0.38 -6.58
N VAL A 178 -2.39 1.29 -7.10
CA VAL A 178 -2.63 2.61 -6.49
C VAL A 178 -4.12 2.77 -6.24
N SER A 179 -4.48 3.19 -5.05
CA SER A 179 -5.86 3.50 -4.67
C SER A 179 -5.89 4.83 -3.91
N THR A 180 -6.87 5.65 -4.27
CA THR A 180 -7.17 6.95 -3.65
C THR A 180 -8.63 7.29 -3.90
N PRO A 181 -9.28 8.13 -3.10
CA PRO A 181 -10.60 8.64 -3.39
C PRO A 181 -10.66 9.30 -4.76
N ASN A 182 -11.74 9.04 -5.49
CA ASN A 182 -11.94 9.66 -6.79
C ASN A 182 -12.71 10.97 -6.66
N HIS A 183 -12.13 12.07 -7.13
CA HIS A 183 -12.83 13.33 -7.23
C HIS A 183 -13.92 13.25 -8.32
N ASP A 184 -15.18 13.32 -7.90
CA ASP A 184 -16.34 13.15 -8.78
C ASP A 184 -16.79 14.46 -9.49
N GLY A 185 -16.02 15.54 -9.31
CA GLY A 185 -16.36 16.87 -9.83
C GLY A 185 -17.39 17.63 -8.97
N SER A 186 -17.79 17.10 -7.81
CA SER A 186 -18.65 17.82 -6.87
C SER A 186 -17.90 19.01 -6.25
N ASN A 187 -18.66 20.01 -5.78
CA ASN A 187 -18.10 21.14 -5.02
C ASN A 187 -18.11 20.84 -3.49
N ASP A 188 -18.19 19.57 -3.11
CA ASP A 188 -18.16 19.19 -1.72
C ASP A 188 -16.80 19.56 -1.10
N LYS A 189 -16.83 19.98 0.16
CA LYS A 189 -15.62 20.24 0.91
C LYS A 189 -14.82 18.94 1.07
N LEU A 190 -13.55 18.99 0.74
CA LEU A 190 -12.64 17.87 1.01
C LEU A 190 -12.62 17.52 2.51
N PRO A 191 -12.39 16.27 2.87
CA PRO A 191 -12.03 15.88 4.25
C PRO A 191 -10.89 16.76 4.77
N GLU A 192 -10.80 16.96 6.09
CA GLU A 192 -9.83 17.89 6.68
C GLU A 192 -8.37 17.49 6.44
N ASP A 193 -8.14 16.22 6.26
CA ASP A 193 -6.81 15.61 6.03
C ASP A 193 -6.47 15.41 4.56
N HIS A 194 -7.41 15.69 3.63
CA HIS A 194 -7.13 15.62 2.20
C HIS A 194 -6.63 16.98 1.69
N VAL A 195 -5.46 16.95 1.05
CA VAL A 195 -4.87 18.10 0.40
C VAL A 195 -5.36 18.21 -1.04
N TYR A 196 -5.45 17.07 -1.73
CA TYR A 196 -5.89 17.01 -3.12
C TYR A 196 -6.55 15.68 -3.46
N GLU A 197 -7.74 15.68 -4.01
CA GLU A 197 -8.40 14.49 -4.54
C GLU A 197 -8.27 14.45 -6.07
N TRP A 198 -7.76 13.34 -6.56
CA TRP A 198 -7.52 13.12 -7.98
C TRP A 198 -8.80 12.74 -8.73
N GLY A 199 -9.03 13.34 -9.89
CA GLY A 199 -9.97 12.80 -10.86
C GLY A 199 -9.38 11.57 -11.54
N PHE A 200 -10.24 10.61 -11.90
CA PHE A 200 -9.79 9.35 -12.53
C PHE A 200 -8.88 9.58 -13.74
N GLN A 201 -9.31 10.44 -14.68
CA GLN A 201 -8.55 10.69 -15.91
C GLN A 201 -7.20 11.35 -15.62
N GLU A 202 -7.18 12.28 -14.68
CA GLU A 202 -5.98 13.00 -14.28
C GLU A 202 -4.94 12.06 -13.63
N LEU A 203 -5.38 11.23 -12.68
CA LEU A 203 -4.50 10.24 -12.06
C LEU A 203 -4.00 9.22 -13.07
N LYS A 204 -4.87 8.78 -13.98
CA LYS A 204 -4.49 7.86 -15.05
C LYS A 204 -3.37 8.45 -15.91
N GLU A 205 -3.47 9.69 -16.34
CA GLU A 205 -2.44 10.37 -17.14
C GLU A 205 -1.12 10.50 -16.38
N GLU A 206 -1.16 10.78 -15.08
CA GLU A 206 0.05 10.83 -14.24
C GLU A 206 0.71 9.45 -14.14
N LEU A 207 -0.08 8.40 -13.90
CA LEU A 207 0.43 7.05 -13.77
C LEU A 207 0.95 6.47 -15.11
N GLU A 208 0.33 6.83 -16.24
CA GLU A 208 0.76 6.41 -17.59
C GLU A 208 2.15 6.95 -17.99
N ARG A 209 2.72 7.90 -17.24
CA ARG A 209 4.11 8.34 -17.44
C ARG A 209 5.11 7.20 -17.20
N ASN A 210 4.80 6.31 -16.26
CA ASN A 210 5.70 5.26 -15.81
C ASN A 210 5.15 3.85 -15.96
N PHE A 211 3.83 3.70 -16.03
CA PHE A 211 3.15 2.41 -16.00
C PHE A 211 2.29 2.18 -17.25
N GLU A 212 2.00 0.92 -17.54
CA GLU A 212 0.96 0.50 -18.49
C GLU A 212 -0.30 0.20 -17.69
N ILE A 213 -1.40 0.91 -17.99
CA ILE A 213 -2.69 0.81 -17.27
C ILE A 213 -3.67 -0.06 -18.05
#